data_9b15ad1645fa4036b1f3a39a5083424d
#
_entry.id   9b15ad1645fa4036b1f3a39a5083424d
#
_cell.length_a   1.000
_cell.length_b   1.000
_cell.length_c   1.000
_cell.angle_alpha   90.00
_cell.angle_beta   90.00
_cell.angle_gamma   90.00
#
_symmetry.space_group_name_H-M   'P 1'
#
loop_
_entity.id
_entity.type
_entity.pdbx_description
1 polymer ?
#
loop_
_entity_poly.entity_id
_entity_poly.type
_entity_poly.pdbx_seq_one_letter_code
_entity_poly.pdbx_strand_id
1 'polypeptide(L)'
;MSGCAQKPEETKDSKLVLGFSQIGTESAWRIGNTKDIEEQAGNYDIGLMLENANQKQENQIAAIRRFIAYKVDVIAFSPIVEEGWDNVLKEAKSAGIPVILVDRELKTSQADLTTCLIGADFYKEGVMAGEYLVRKADSLGLEHVNIVEITGTSNSTPMVQRQAGFYDVVSQDPRMSILESIDGDFLKSRGAECMRYLLDTYGDTIDVVYSHNDEMTLGALPEIEKANFVPGSDIIIISIDGGQEAINVLKEGKINCVVECTPKLGKALMETALKLNAGETVEPVIHPEEQVFSDEQDTSLIAPRGY
;
A
#
# COMPACT_ATOMS: atom_id res chain seq x y z
N MET A 1 -30.95 54.87 -18.72
CA MET A 1 -30.42 53.68 -19.40
C MET A 1 -29.19 53.23 -18.62
N SER A 2 -29.35 52.25 -17.72
CA SER A 2 -28.25 51.69 -16.91
C SER A 2 -27.71 50.46 -17.64
N GLY A 3 -26.50 50.57 -18.15
CA GLY A 3 -25.78 49.45 -18.73
C GLY A 3 -25.18 48.60 -17.61
N CYS A 4 -25.72 47.38 -17.41
CA CYS A 4 -25.03 46.34 -16.64
C CYS A 4 -23.82 45.88 -17.45
N ALA A 5 -22.62 46.23 -17.01
CA ALA A 5 -21.41 45.58 -17.48
C ALA A 5 -21.37 44.17 -16.89
N GLN A 6 -21.53 43.16 -17.74
CA GLN A 6 -21.18 41.76 -17.41
C GLN A 6 -19.67 41.74 -17.20
N LYS A 7 -19.24 41.24 -16.01
CA LYS A 7 -17.85 40.81 -15.78
C LYS A 7 -17.52 39.71 -16.80
N PRO A 8 -16.35 39.74 -17.44
CA PRO A 8 -15.91 38.60 -18.22
C PRO A 8 -15.81 37.37 -17.29
N GLU A 9 -16.42 36.26 -17.67
CA GLU A 9 -16.07 34.95 -17.15
C GLU A 9 -14.57 34.73 -17.46
N GLU A 10 -13.76 34.70 -16.42
CA GLU A 10 -12.39 34.20 -16.54
C GLU A 10 -12.49 32.74 -16.97
N THR A 11 -12.30 32.45 -18.23
CA THR A 11 -12.01 31.08 -18.70
C THR A 11 -10.69 30.67 -18.08
N LYS A 12 -10.75 29.78 -17.07
CA LYS A 12 -9.59 29.17 -16.45
C LYS A 12 -8.92 28.25 -17.48
N ASP A 13 -8.14 28.84 -18.38
CA ASP A 13 -7.31 28.13 -19.36
C ASP A 13 -5.95 27.77 -18.72
N SER A 14 -5.92 27.65 -17.39
CA SER A 14 -4.72 27.24 -16.66
C SER A 14 -4.75 25.74 -16.42
N LYS A 15 -3.70 25.07 -16.85
CA LYS A 15 -3.44 23.66 -16.58
C LYS A 15 -3.61 23.38 -15.07
N LEU A 16 -4.38 22.32 -14.72
CA LEU A 16 -4.53 21.88 -13.34
C LEU A 16 -3.16 21.57 -12.73
N VAL A 17 -2.93 22.02 -11.50
CA VAL A 17 -1.72 21.74 -10.74
C VAL A 17 -2.06 20.87 -9.53
N LEU A 18 -1.48 19.67 -9.48
CA LEU A 18 -1.57 18.72 -8.38
C LEU A 18 -0.29 18.77 -7.53
N GLY A 19 -0.42 19.04 -6.23
CA GLY A 19 0.67 18.85 -5.27
C GLY A 19 0.63 17.43 -4.71
N PHE A 20 1.68 16.63 -4.91
CA PHE A 20 1.78 15.28 -4.38
C PHE A 20 2.95 15.10 -3.43
N SER A 21 2.69 14.66 -2.18
CA SER A 21 3.75 14.32 -1.22
C SER A 21 3.84 12.81 -1.03
N GLN A 22 4.94 12.24 -1.52
CA GLN A 22 5.29 10.82 -1.34
C GLN A 22 5.98 10.60 0.01
N ILE A 23 5.81 9.39 0.59
CA ILE A 23 6.46 8.98 1.85
C ILE A 23 7.98 8.95 1.68
N GLY A 24 8.47 8.23 0.67
CA GLY A 24 9.89 7.97 0.46
C GLY A 24 10.15 7.19 -0.83
N THR A 25 11.26 6.44 -0.84
CA THR A 25 11.67 5.53 -1.91
C THR A 25 12.15 4.20 -1.31
N GLU A 26 11.53 3.79 -0.22
CA GLU A 26 11.96 2.68 0.64
C GLU A 26 11.74 1.29 0.02
N SER A 27 10.85 1.19 -0.98
CA SER A 27 10.48 -0.07 -1.61
C SER A 27 10.31 0.06 -3.13
N ALA A 28 10.40 -1.07 -3.85
CA ALA A 28 10.07 -1.13 -5.28
C ALA A 28 8.62 -0.69 -5.54
N TRP A 29 7.69 -1.07 -4.66
CA TRP A 29 6.30 -0.64 -4.71
C TRP A 29 6.18 0.89 -4.68
N ARG A 30 6.87 1.54 -3.74
CA ARG A 30 6.82 3.01 -3.56
C ARG A 30 7.41 3.75 -4.76
N ILE A 31 8.52 3.23 -5.30
CA ILE A 31 9.14 3.74 -6.53
C ILE A 31 8.19 3.58 -7.72
N GLY A 32 7.54 2.40 -7.84
CA GLY A 32 6.53 2.13 -8.86
C GLY A 32 5.33 3.07 -8.78
N ASN A 33 4.82 3.33 -7.57
CA ASN A 33 3.72 4.27 -7.34
C ASN A 33 4.09 5.71 -7.75
N THR A 34 5.26 6.19 -7.35
CA THR A 34 5.73 7.52 -7.76
C THR A 34 5.83 7.64 -9.28
N LYS A 35 6.45 6.64 -9.92
CA LYS A 35 6.61 6.61 -11.38
C LYS A 35 5.27 6.60 -12.12
N ASP A 36 4.30 5.81 -11.64
CA ASP A 36 2.97 5.76 -12.23
C ASP A 36 2.26 7.12 -12.11
N ILE A 37 2.36 7.77 -10.95
CA ILE A 37 1.77 9.11 -10.73
C ILE A 37 2.40 10.15 -11.67
N GLU A 38 3.74 10.14 -11.84
CA GLU A 38 4.43 11.04 -12.77
C GLU A 38 4.02 10.79 -14.22
N GLU A 39 3.94 9.53 -14.64
CA GLU A 39 3.53 9.14 -15.99
C GLU A 39 2.08 9.56 -16.26
N GLN A 40 1.16 9.28 -15.34
CA GLN A 40 -0.23 9.64 -15.51
C GLN A 40 -0.45 11.15 -15.46
N ALA A 41 0.26 11.89 -14.63
CA ALA A 41 0.21 13.36 -14.67
C ALA A 41 0.58 13.90 -16.05
N GLY A 42 1.59 13.31 -16.71
CA GLY A 42 1.96 13.63 -18.09
C GLY A 42 0.85 13.27 -19.10
N ASN A 43 0.26 12.08 -18.98
CA ASN A 43 -0.79 11.59 -19.88
C ASN A 43 -2.08 12.43 -19.81
N TYR A 44 -2.41 12.95 -18.63
CA TYR A 44 -3.60 13.80 -18.39
C TYR A 44 -3.31 15.30 -18.50
N ASP A 45 -2.10 15.69 -18.91
CA ASP A 45 -1.66 17.09 -19.00
C ASP A 45 -1.86 17.87 -17.69
N ILE A 46 -1.59 17.24 -16.55
CA ILE A 46 -1.65 17.83 -15.22
C ILE A 46 -0.25 18.29 -14.79
N GLY A 47 -0.14 19.51 -14.26
CA GLY A 47 1.09 20.00 -13.64
C GLY A 47 1.30 19.32 -12.30
N LEU A 48 2.39 18.56 -12.14
CA LEU A 48 2.70 17.84 -10.91
C LEU A 48 3.80 18.56 -10.12
N MET A 49 3.52 18.89 -8.86
CA MET A 49 4.50 19.30 -7.86
C MET A 49 4.74 18.12 -6.93
N LEU A 50 5.83 17.37 -7.16
CA LEU A 50 6.19 16.18 -6.38
C LEU A 50 7.18 16.53 -5.29
N GLU A 51 6.91 16.10 -4.05
CA GLU A 51 7.77 16.25 -2.89
C GLU A 51 7.99 14.88 -2.21
N ASN A 52 9.23 14.52 -1.95
CA ASN A 52 9.57 13.31 -1.21
C ASN A 52 9.82 13.67 0.26
N ALA A 53 9.09 13.02 1.15
CA ALA A 53 9.17 13.29 2.59
C ALA A 53 10.33 12.58 3.30
N ASN A 54 11.04 11.67 2.61
CA ASN A 54 12.13 10.90 3.20
C ASN A 54 11.74 10.24 4.54
N GLN A 55 10.54 9.65 4.57
CA GLN A 55 9.95 8.94 5.72
C GLN A 55 9.78 9.81 6.99
N LYS A 56 9.56 11.13 6.81
CA LYS A 56 9.37 12.06 7.93
C LYS A 56 8.07 12.82 7.80
N GLN A 57 7.20 12.69 8.80
CA GLN A 57 5.92 13.37 8.83
C GLN A 57 6.05 14.88 8.75
N GLU A 58 7.04 15.46 9.43
CA GLU A 58 7.31 16.89 9.38
C GLU A 58 7.61 17.40 7.97
N ASN A 59 8.25 16.58 7.14
CA ASN A 59 8.52 16.92 5.74
C ASN A 59 7.23 16.91 4.91
N GLN A 60 6.33 15.94 5.15
CA GLN A 60 5.01 15.92 4.49
C GLN A 60 4.17 17.14 4.88
N ILE A 61 4.13 17.48 6.16
CA ILE A 61 3.43 18.68 6.65
C ILE A 61 4.00 19.94 5.99
N ALA A 62 5.33 20.03 5.88
CA ALA A 62 5.99 21.14 5.21
C ALA A 62 5.67 21.17 3.69
N ALA A 63 5.60 20.02 3.03
CA ALA A 63 5.21 19.90 1.62
C ALA A 63 3.78 20.38 1.40
N ILE A 64 2.83 19.93 2.21
CA ILE A 64 1.42 20.36 2.12
C ILE A 64 1.31 21.88 2.30
N ARG A 65 2.04 22.48 3.25
CA ARG A 65 2.08 23.94 3.41
C ARG A 65 2.66 24.67 2.20
N ARG A 66 3.68 24.09 1.55
CA ARG A 66 4.21 24.64 0.28
C ARG A 66 3.16 24.58 -0.81
N PHE A 67 2.44 23.47 -0.98
CA PHE A 67 1.35 23.34 -1.94
C PHE A 67 0.25 24.38 -1.70
N ILE A 68 -0.13 24.61 -0.44
CA ILE A 68 -1.08 25.67 -0.07
C ILE A 68 -0.54 27.06 -0.47
N ALA A 69 0.73 27.35 -0.19
CA ALA A 69 1.36 28.63 -0.51
C ALA A 69 1.45 28.87 -2.03
N TYR A 70 1.70 27.81 -2.81
CA TYR A 70 1.68 27.84 -4.28
C TYR A 70 0.27 27.85 -4.88
N LYS A 71 -0.76 27.65 -4.06
CA LYS A 71 -2.16 27.59 -4.49
C LYS A 71 -2.41 26.53 -5.56
N VAL A 72 -1.91 25.31 -5.32
CA VAL A 72 -2.23 24.18 -6.19
C VAL A 72 -3.74 23.93 -6.20
N ASP A 73 -4.27 23.35 -7.27
CA ASP A 73 -5.71 23.09 -7.39
C ASP A 73 -6.17 21.92 -6.53
N VAL A 74 -5.32 20.89 -6.35
CA VAL A 74 -5.57 19.70 -5.55
C VAL A 74 -4.30 19.31 -4.82
N ILE A 75 -4.43 18.86 -3.56
CA ILE A 75 -3.34 18.23 -2.80
C ILE A 75 -3.62 16.75 -2.71
N ALA A 76 -2.59 15.92 -2.93
CA ALA A 76 -2.64 14.50 -2.63
C ALA A 76 -1.39 14.07 -1.85
N PHE A 77 -1.52 13.07 -0.99
CA PHE A 77 -0.37 12.51 -0.30
C PHE A 77 -0.65 11.12 0.28
N SER A 78 0.41 10.33 0.47
CA SER A 78 0.37 9.06 1.22
C SER A 78 0.83 9.33 2.65
N PRO A 79 -0.04 9.26 3.67
CA PRO A 79 0.38 9.58 5.03
C PRO A 79 1.33 8.50 5.60
N ILE A 80 2.42 8.95 6.24
CA ILE A 80 3.40 8.04 6.85
C ILE A 80 2.85 7.37 8.12
N VAL A 81 2.04 8.10 8.89
CA VAL A 81 1.34 7.64 10.10
C VAL A 81 -0.10 8.12 10.08
N GLU A 82 -0.96 7.50 10.90
CA GLU A 82 -2.39 7.84 10.91
C GLU A 82 -2.74 9.14 11.63
N GLU A 83 -1.91 9.64 12.52
CA GLU A 83 -2.24 10.76 13.42
C GLU A 83 -1.39 12.02 13.18
N GLY A 84 -1.85 13.16 13.69
CA GLY A 84 -1.08 14.42 13.70
C GLY A 84 -1.32 15.34 12.49
N TRP A 85 -2.35 15.09 11.68
CA TRP A 85 -2.60 15.78 10.41
C TRP A 85 -3.59 16.95 10.50
N ASP A 86 -4.42 17.00 11.54
CA ASP A 86 -5.55 17.92 11.68
C ASP A 86 -5.23 19.39 11.36
N ASN A 87 -4.09 19.89 11.87
CA ASN A 87 -3.75 21.29 11.71
C ASN A 87 -3.48 21.66 10.24
N VAL A 88 -2.63 20.89 9.56
CA VAL A 88 -2.28 21.18 8.15
C VAL A 88 -3.46 20.91 7.21
N LEU A 89 -4.32 19.93 7.52
CA LEU A 89 -5.54 19.68 6.74
C LEU A 89 -6.58 20.78 6.92
N LYS A 90 -6.70 21.36 8.13
CA LYS A 90 -7.51 22.58 8.35
C LYS A 90 -6.97 23.79 7.60
N GLU A 91 -5.64 23.91 7.48
CA GLU A 91 -5.00 24.94 6.64
C GLU A 91 -5.38 24.77 5.16
N ALA A 92 -5.31 23.54 4.61
CA ALA A 92 -5.71 23.23 3.24
C ALA A 92 -7.20 23.51 3.00
N LYS A 93 -8.08 23.05 3.91
CA LYS A 93 -9.52 23.33 3.86
C LYS A 93 -9.83 24.83 3.89
N SER A 94 -9.15 25.59 4.73
CA SER A 94 -9.31 27.05 4.81
C SER A 94 -8.86 27.77 3.54
N ALA A 95 -7.90 27.19 2.82
CA ALA A 95 -7.46 27.64 1.50
C ALA A 95 -8.41 27.23 0.36
N GLY A 96 -9.41 26.39 0.64
CA GLY A 96 -10.35 25.86 -0.36
C GLY A 96 -9.73 24.80 -1.27
N ILE A 97 -8.63 24.15 -0.86
CA ILE A 97 -7.93 23.14 -1.64
C ILE A 97 -8.37 21.75 -1.18
N PRO A 98 -8.98 20.92 -2.05
CA PRO A 98 -9.35 19.55 -1.72
C PRO A 98 -8.13 18.67 -1.51
N VAL A 99 -8.26 17.70 -0.61
CA VAL A 99 -7.17 16.77 -0.26
C VAL A 99 -7.58 15.33 -0.56
N ILE A 100 -6.78 14.65 -1.38
CA ILE A 100 -6.91 13.22 -1.70
C ILE A 100 -5.86 12.44 -0.93
N LEU A 101 -6.27 11.41 -0.22
CA LEU A 101 -5.36 10.42 0.34
C LEU A 101 -5.03 9.37 -0.72
N VAL A 102 -3.76 9.00 -0.81
CA VAL A 102 -3.28 7.96 -1.73
C VAL A 102 -2.62 6.86 -0.93
N ASP A 103 -2.97 5.60 -1.21
CA ASP A 103 -2.45 4.40 -0.57
C ASP A 103 -2.94 4.24 0.88
N ARG A 104 -2.57 5.13 1.80
CA ARG A 104 -2.81 4.98 3.25
C ARG A 104 -3.88 5.93 3.77
N GLU A 105 -4.60 5.48 4.76
CA GLU A 105 -5.56 6.28 5.51
C GLU A 105 -4.91 7.07 6.65
N LEU A 106 -5.67 7.99 7.21
CA LEU A 106 -5.30 8.72 8.41
C LEU A 106 -6.52 8.96 9.30
N LYS A 107 -6.27 9.27 10.57
CA LYS A 107 -7.30 9.63 11.56
C LYS A 107 -7.39 11.14 11.68
N THR A 108 -8.61 11.68 11.55
CA THR A 108 -8.90 13.09 11.71
C THR A 108 -10.01 13.32 12.71
N SER A 109 -10.01 14.51 13.32
CA SER A 109 -11.11 14.95 14.18
C SER A 109 -12.40 15.32 13.42
N GLN A 110 -12.33 15.50 12.09
CA GLN A 110 -13.43 15.90 11.23
C GLN A 110 -13.31 15.18 9.88
N ALA A 111 -14.36 14.46 9.50
CA ALA A 111 -14.38 13.65 8.27
C ALA A 111 -14.19 14.48 6.97
N ASP A 112 -14.50 15.77 6.99
CA ASP A 112 -14.43 16.65 5.83
C ASP A 112 -13.08 17.38 5.66
N LEU A 113 -12.04 16.93 6.35
CA LEU A 113 -10.67 17.40 6.15
C LEU A 113 -9.98 16.72 4.97
N THR A 114 -10.49 15.58 4.52
CA THR A 114 -10.07 14.88 3.30
C THR A 114 -11.28 14.65 2.41
N THR A 115 -11.07 14.53 1.11
CA THR A 115 -12.15 14.43 0.13
C THR A 115 -12.36 13.01 -0.37
N CYS A 116 -11.27 12.27 -0.58
CA CYS A 116 -11.28 10.93 -1.16
C CYS A 116 -10.05 10.16 -0.70
N LEU A 117 -10.19 8.83 -0.56
CA LEU A 117 -9.09 7.89 -0.46
C LEU A 117 -9.00 7.08 -1.76
N ILE A 118 -7.80 6.95 -2.32
CA ILE A 118 -7.49 6.07 -3.44
C ILE A 118 -6.40 5.10 -2.98
N GLY A 119 -6.74 3.85 -2.77
CA GLY A 119 -5.81 2.86 -2.24
C GLY A 119 -6.41 1.47 -2.14
N ALA A 120 -5.58 0.48 -1.82
CA ALA A 120 -5.98 -0.90 -1.62
C ALA A 120 -6.95 -1.07 -0.45
N ASP A 121 -7.73 -2.14 -0.48
CA ASP A 121 -8.46 -2.63 0.68
C ASP A 121 -7.53 -3.58 1.47
N PHE A 122 -6.71 -3.02 2.34
CA PHE A 122 -5.71 -3.78 3.08
C PHE A 122 -6.31 -4.87 3.99
N TYR A 123 -7.53 -4.64 4.49
CA TYR A 123 -8.23 -5.68 5.24
C TYR A 123 -8.58 -6.87 4.35
N LYS A 124 -9.08 -6.60 3.14
CA LYS A 124 -9.38 -7.62 2.15
C LYS A 124 -8.12 -8.37 1.68
N GLU A 125 -6.98 -7.68 1.54
CA GLU A 125 -5.70 -8.33 1.25
C GLU A 125 -5.33 -9.36 2.33
N GLY A 126 -5.47 -8.99 3.62
CA GLY A 126 -5.27 -9.90 4.74
C GLY A 126 -6.23 -11.10 4.72
N VAL A 127 -7.52 -10.86 4.43
CA VAL A 127 -8.52 -11.93 4.25
C VAL A 127 -8.11 -12.87 3.12
N MET A 128 -7.72 -12.35 1.96
CA MET A 128 -7.28 -13.18 0.82
C MET A 128 -6.06 -14.04 1.16
N ALA A 129 -5.11 -13.50 1.93
CA ALA A 129 -3.94 -14.25 2.41
C ALA A 129 -4.34 -15.39 3.36
N GLY A 130 -5.25 -15.12 4.32
CA GLY A 130 -5.77 -16.12 5.25
C GLY A 130 -6.58 -17.21 4.55
N GLU A 131 -7.46 -16.83 3.62
CA GLU A 131 -8.24 -17.79 2.83
C GLU A 131 -7.36 -18.71 1.97
N TYR A 132 -6.27 -18.17 1.39
CA TYR A 132 -5.29 -19.00 0.71
C TYR A 132 -4.68 -20.01 1.68
N LEU A 133 -4.24 -19.57 2.86
CA LEU A 133 -3.60 -20.46 3.84
C LEU A 133 -4.54 -21.59 4.27
N VAL A 134 -5.80 -21.30 4.56
CA VAL A 134 -6.79 -22.33 4.94
C VAL A 134 -6.94 -23.38 3.83
N ARG A 135 -7.13 -22.92 2.56
CA ARG A 135 -7.23 -23.85 1.42
C ARG A 135 -5.95 -24.69 1.24
N LYS A 136 -4.78 -24.06 1.41
CA LYS A 136 -3.48 -24.74 1.30
C LYS A 136 -3.31 -25.81 2.36
N ALA A 137 -3.67 -25.51 3.62
CA ALA A 137 -3.64 -26.46 4.72
C ALA A 137 -4.59 -27.66 4.47
N ASP A 138 -5.78 -27.40 3.92
CA ASP A 138 -6.73 -28.45 3.52
C ASP A 138 -6.14 -29.34 2.43
N SER A 139 -5.53 -28.76 1.41
CA SER A 139 -4.96 -29.50 0.27
C SER A 139 -3.79 -30.40 0.68
N LEU A 140 -3.04 -29.98 1.70
CA LEU A 140 -1.89 -30.72 2.24
C LEU A 140 -2.27 -31.66 3.41
N GLY A 141 -3.51 -31.58 3.89
CA GLY A 141 -4.00 -32.39 5.03
C GLY A 141 -3.29 -32.06 6.35
N LEU A 142 -2.92 -30.80 6.56
CA LEU A 142 -2.23 -30.36 7.78
C LEU A 142 -3.19 -30.36 8.98
N GLU A 143 -2.75 -30.97 10.08
CA GLU A 143 -3.53 -31.04 11.34
C GLU A 143 -3.16 -29.89 12.31
N HIS A 144 -1.96 -29.34 12.17
CA HIS A 144 -1.45 -28.19 12.90
C HIS A 144 -0.68 -27.29 11.96
N VAL A 145 -0.79 -25.96 12.13
CA VAL A 145 -0.14 -24.96 11.29
C VAL A 145 0.37 -23.81 12.17
N ASN A 146 1.67 -23.75 12.34
CA ASN A 146 2.36 -22.73 13.11
C ASN A 146 2.81 -21.58 12.22
N ILE A 147 2.29 -20.41 12.47
CA ILE A 147 2.47 -19.23 11.64
C ILE A 147 3.39 -18.23 12.36
N VAL A 148 4.39 -17.72 11.66
CA VAL A 148 5.11 -16.51 12.06
C VAL A 148 4.75 -15.38 11.11
N GLU A 149 4.63 -14.17 11.64
CA GLU A 149 4.21 -13.00 10.90
C GLU A 149 5.30 -11.93 10.92
N ILE A 150 5.64 -11.40 9.74
CA ILE A 150 6.53 -10.23 9.60
C ILE A 150 5.68 -9.05 9.16
N THR A 151 5.37 -8.16 10.09
CA THR A 151 4.47 -7.02 9.86
C THR A 151 5.20 -5.83 9.25
N GLY A 152 4.43 -4.92 8.64
CA GLY A 152 4.97 -3.63 8.20
C GLY A 152 5.12 -2.62 9.32
N THR A 153 5.41 -1.37 8.95
CA THR A 153 5.60 -0.24 9.88
C THR A 153 4.46 -0.14 10.90
N SER A 154 4.80 -0.18 12.17
CA SER A 154 3.85 -0.14 13.28
C SER A 154 2.91 1.08 13.19
N ASN A 155 1.63 0.85 13.46
CA ASN A 155 0.55 1.86 13.39
C ASN A 155 0.32 2.49 11.99
N SER A 156 0.79 1.85 10.93
CA SER A 156 0.36 2.19 9.57
C SER A 156 -0.91 1.43 9.20
N THR A 157 -1.79 2.04 8.41
CA THR A 157 -3.05 1.43 7.97
C THR A 157 -2.83 0.04 7.33
N PRO A 158 -1.88 -0.16 6.37
CA PRO A 158 -1.68 -1.47 5.78
C PRO A 158 -1.27 -2.53 6.80
N MET A 159 -0.43 -2.18 7.79
CA MET A 159 -0.03 -3.13 8.84
C MET A 159 -1.25 -3.57 9.66
N VAL A 160 -1.99 -2.60 10.18
CA VAL A 160 -3.13 -2.87 11.09
C VAL A 160 -4.22 -3.66 10.37
N GLN A 161 -4.58 -3.29 9.15
CA GLN A 161 -5.68 -3.90 8.42
C GLN A 161 -5.31 -5.26 7.82
N ARG A 162 -4.10 -5.45 7.26
CA ARG A 162 -3.63 -6.76 6.78
C ARG A 162 -3.59 -7.79 7.91
N GLN A 163 -3.08 -7.39 9.08
CA GLN A 163 -3.08 -8.25 10.26
C GLN A 163 -4.52 -8.61 10.68
N ALA A 164 -5.41 -7.62 10.80
CA ALA A 164 -6.79 -7.85 11.21
C ALA A 164 -7.52 -8.80 10.25
N GLY A 165 -7.44 -8.56 8.93
CA GLY A 165 -8.08 -9.40 7.93
C GLY A 165 -7.55 -10.84 7.93
N PHE A 166 -6.24 -11.01 8.04
CA PHE A 166 -5.63 -12.34 8.15
C PHE A 166 -6.07 -13.07 9.42
N TYR A 167 -6.04 -12.39 10.58
CA TYR A 167 -6.43 -12.97 11.86
C TYR A 167 -7.90 -13.35 11.91
N ASP A 168 -8.78 -12.54 11.31
CA ASP A 168 -10.21 -12.84 11.27
C ASP A 168 -10.52 -14.14 10.52
N VAL A 169 -9.69 -14.51 9.54
CA VAL A 169 -9.82 -15.79 8.83
C VAL A 169 -9.17 -16.93 9.61
N VAL A 170 -7.89 -16.80 9.96
CA VAL A 170 -7.14 -17.92 10.53
C VAL A 170 -7.58 -18.28 11.95
N SER A 171 -8.13 -17.32 12.71
CA SER A 171 -8.65 -17.60 14.06
C SER A 171 -9.91 -18.47 14.08
N GLN A 172 -10.58 -18.64 12.94
CA GLN A 172 -11.75 -19.51 12.81
C GLN A 172 -11.37 -20.97 12.58
N ASP A 173 -10.10 -21.25 12.25
CA ASP A 173 -9.59 -22.59 12.04
C ASP A 173 -8.74 -23.03 13.24
N PRO A 174 -9.18 -24.02 14.03
CA PRO A 174 -8.48 -24.45 15.24
C PRO A 174 -7.10 -25.07 14.98
N ARG A 175 -6.76 -25.36 13.74
CA ARG A 175 -5.41 -25.86 13.35
C ARG A 175 -4.37 -24.74 13.36
N MET A 176 -4.79 -23.48 13.16
CA MET A 176 -3.91 -22.33 12.98
C MET A 176 -3.42 -21.78 14.33
N SER A 177 -2.14 -21.55 14.46
CA SER A 177 -1.51 -20.97 15.64
C SER A 177 -0.50 -19.91 15.23
N ILE A 178 -0.72 -18.66 15.64
CA ILE A 178 0.26 -17.59 15.43
C ILE A 178 1.25 -17.63 16.56
N LEU A 179 2.51 -17.97 16.25
CA LEU A 179 3.58 -18.09 17.23
C LEU A 179 4.10 -16.72 17.65
N GLU A 180 4.38 -15.86 16.66
CA GLU A 180 4.90 -14.52 16.89
C GLU A 180 4.66 -13.60 15.70
N SER A 181 4.51 -12.28 15.98
CA SER A 181 4.44 -11.20 15.00
C SER A 181 5.53 -10.19 15.30
N ILE A 182 6.37 -9.87 14.29
CA ILE A 182 7.51 -8.96 14.43
C ILE A 182 7.44 -7.85 13.40
N ASP A 183 7.74 -6.62 13.83
CA ASP A 183 7.82 -5.44 12.98
C ASP A 183 9.06 -5.46 12.08
N GLY A 184 8.84 -5.61 10.78
CA GLY A 184 9.84 -5.57 9.71
C GLY A 184 9.88 -4.24 8.97
N ASP A 185 9.06 -3.26 9.35
CA ASP A 185 9.06 -1.86 8.86
C ASP A 185 8.98 -1.72 7.32
N PHE A 186 8.42 -2.73 6.64
CA PHE A 186 8.39 -2.85 5.17
C PHE A 186 9.77 -2.85 4.49
N LEU A 187 10.86 -3.09 5.24
CA LEU A 187 12.21 -3.04 4.74
C LEU A 187 12.81 -4.46 4.49
N LYS A 188 13.48 -4.63 3.35
CA LYS A 188 14.16 -5.91 2.99
C LYS A 188 15.15 -6.36 4.06
N SER A 189 15.97 -5.44 4.58
CA SER A 189 16.95 -5.74 5.63
C SER A 189 16.29 -6.18 6.95
N ARG A 190 15.16 -5.54 7.31
CA ARG A 190 14.40 -5.90 8.50
C ARG A 190 13.72 -7.24 8.35
N GLY A 191 13.17 -7.54 7.16
CA GLY A 191 12.64 -8.87 6.87
C GLY A 191 13.66 -9.99 7.10
N ALA A 192 14.92 -9.77 6.66
CA ALA A 192 16.01 -10.71 6.93
C ALA A 192 16.35 -10.84 8.43
N GLU A 193 16.41 -9.72 9.17
CA GLU A 193 16.66 -9.72 10.62
C GLU A 193 15.55 -10.45 11.39
N CYS A 194 14.28 -10.15 11.08
CA CYS A 194 13.13 -10.78 11.68
C CYS A 194 13.13 -12.31 11.42
N MET A 195 13.35 -12.72 10.16
CA MET A 195 13.35 -14.13 9.83
C MET A 195 14.46 -14.92 10.52
N ARG A 196 15.66 -14.33 10.62
CA ARG A 196 16.77 -14.95 11.37
C ARG A 196 16.39 -15.18 12.82
N TYR A 197 15.84 -14.15 13.49
CA TYR A 197 15.38 -14.27 14.88
C TYR A 197 14.28 -15.34 15.03
N LEU A 198 13.30 -15.37 14.12
CA LEU A 198 12.21 -16.35 14.16
C LEU A 198 12.74 -17.80 13.97
N LEU A 199 13.68 -18.01 13.06
CA LEU A 199 14.31 -19.29 12.85
C LEU A 199 15.17 -19.72 14.05
N ASP A 200 15.91 -18.80 14.66
CA ASP A 200 16.70 -19.06 15.88
C ASP A 200 15.80 -19.42 17.08
N THR A 201 14.57 -18.89 17.11
CA THR A 201 13.63 -19.08 18.23
C THR A 201 12.76 -20.33 18.05
N TYR A 202 12.22 -20.54 16.86
CA TYR A 202 11.18 -21.54 16.58
C TYR A 202 11.67 -22.69 15.69
N GLY A 203 12.70 -22.45 14.88
CA GLY A 203 13.34 -23.49 14.04
C GLY A 203 12.37 -24.23 13.14
N ASP A 204 12.39 -25.55 13.27
CA ASP A 204 11.59 -26.49 12.49
C ASP A 204 10.10 -26.54 12.89
N THR A 205 9.68 -25.76 13.87
CA THR A 205 8.26 -25.64 14.23
C THR A 205 7.51 -24.63 13.37
N ILE A 206 8.20 -23.86 12.50
CA ILE A 206 7.57 -22.88 11.61
C ILE A 206 7.03 -23.60 10.38
N ASP A 207 5.72 -23.57 10.18
CA ASP A 207 5.06 -24.10 8.98
C ASP A 207 4.80 -23.00 7.93
N VAL A 208 4.57 -21.75 8.39
CA VAL A 208 4.16 -20.63 7.53
C VAL A 208 4.87 -19.34 7.92
N VAL A 209 5.31 -18.58 6.92
CA VAL A 209 5.68 -17.17 7.04
C VAL A 209 4.63 -16.33 6.32
N TYR A 210 3.90 -15.50 7.06
CA TYR A 210 3.06 -14.44 6.51
C TYR A 210 3.80 -13.11 6.60
N SER A 211 4.16 -12.55 5.47
CA SER A 211 4.90 -11.28 5.36
C SER A 211 4.03 -10.22 4.69
N HIS A 212 3.96 -9.04 5.32
CA HIS A 212 3.07 -7.97 4.89
C HIS A 212 3.52 -7.26 3.61
N ASN A 213 4.72 -7.56 3.07
CA ASN A 213 5.11 -7.09 1.73
C ASN A 213 6.24 -7.92 1.12
N ASP A 214 6.44 -7.72 -0.18
CA ASP A 214 7.46 -8.41 -0.98
C ASP A 214 8.89 -8.12 -0.53
N GLU A 215 9.20 -6.89 -0.16
CA GLU A 215 10.54 -6.51 0.28
C GLU A 215 10.98 -7.33 1.51
N MET A 216 10.13 -7.45 2.53
CA MET A 216 10.44 -8.26 3.70
C MET A 216 10.52 -9.74 3.36
N THR A 217 9.62 -10.24 2.51
CA THR A 217 9.64 -11.62 2.01
C THR A 217 10.96 -11.92 1.32
N LEU A 218 11.37 -11.09 0.36
CA LEU A 218 12.63 -11.25 -0.37
C LEU A 218 13.87 -11.13 0.54
N GLY A 219 13.75 -10.42 1.65
CA GLY A 219 14.77 -10.39 2.70
C GLY A 219 14.80 -11.67 3.54
N ALA A 220 13.64 -12.27 3.82
CA ALA A 220 13.49 -13.47 4.63
C ALA A 220 13.99 -14.76 3.92
N LEU A 221 13.74 -14.88 2.60
CA LEU A 221 14.06 -16.09 1.83
C LEU A 221 15.51 -16.56 1.98
N PRO A 222 16.55 -15.71 1.84
CA PRO A 222 17.93 -16.14 2.02
C PRO A 222 18.25 -16.64 3.44
N GLU A 223 17.55 -16.16 4.47
CA GLU A 223 17.76 -16.62 5.84
C GLU A 223 17.13 -17.99 6.05
N ILE A 224 15.98 -18.28 5.43
CA ILE A 224 15.35 -19.61 5.40
C ILE A 224 16.29 -20.63 4.74
N GLU A 225 16.86 -20.28 3.57
CA GLU A 225 17.82 -21.14 2.85
C GLU A 225 19.10 -21.39 3.67
N LYS A 226 19.65 -20.39 4.36
CA LYS A 226 20.82 -20.53 5.25
C LYS A 226 20.55 -21.43 6.44
N ALA A 227 19.32 -21.51 6.92
CA ALA A 227 18.89 -22.41 7.97
C ALA A 227 18.63 -23.84 7.46
N ASN A 228 18.91 -24.12 6.19
CA ASN A 228 18.72 -25.39 5.48
C ASN A 228 17.26 -25.79 5.30
N PHE A 229 16.32 -24.84 5.26
CA PHE A 229 14.96 -25.07 4.82
C PHE A 229 14.79 -24.67 3.35
N VAL A 230 13.88 -25.33 2.67
CA VAL A 230 13.49 -25.00 1.29
C VAL A 230 12.24 -24.13 1.32
N PRO A 231 12.35 -22.81 1.07
CA PRO A 231 11.19 -21.93 1.06
C PRO A 231 10.19 -22.37 -0.02
N GLY A 232 8.91 -22.27 0.28
CA GLY A 232 7.83 -22.72 -0.57
C GLY A 232 7.54 -24.23 -0.50
N SER A 233 8.45 -25.03 0.10
CA SER A 233 8.31 -26.47 0.25
C SER A 233 8.29 -26.92 1.72
N ASP A 234 9.33 -26.56 2.49
CA ASP A 234 9.38 -26.88 3.93
C ASP A 234 8.59 -25.85 4.76
N ILE A 235 8.56 -24.60 4.28
CA ILE A 235 7.84 -23.48 4.91
C ILE A 235 6.98 -22.81 3.83
N ILE A 236 5.68 -22.71 4.07
CA ILE A 236 4.74 -21.98 3.21
C ILE A 236 5.02 -20.49 3.33
N ILE A 237 5.19 -19.79 2.20
CA ILE A 237 5.51 -18.37 2.16
C ILE A 237 4.35 -17.60 1.52
N ILE A 238 3.79 -16.66 2.28
CA ILE A 238 2.72 -15.77 1.83
C ILE A 238 3.22 -14.32 1.88
N SER A 239 3.15 -13.63 0.75
CA SER A 239 3.60 -12.25 0.56
C SER A 239 2.48 -11.35 0.09
N ILE A 240 2.65 -10.03 0.20
CA ILE A 240 1.75 -9.03 -0.37
C ILE A 240 2.60 -8.02 -1.17
N ASP A 241 2.09 -7.48 -2.22
CA ASP A 241 2.38 -6.43 -3.19
C ASP A 241 2.26 -6.95 -4.63
N GLY A 242 2.96 -8.01 -5.01
CA GLY A 242 2.94 -8.54 -6.37
C GLY A 242 3.93 -7.85 -7.31
N GLY A 243 5.06 -7.38 -6.79
CA GLY A 243 6.16 -6.84 -7.57
C GLY A 243 6.83 -7.90 -8.44
N GLN A 244 7.54 -7.45 -9.49
CA GLN A 244 8.12 -8.36 -10.48
C GLN A 244 9.08 -9.39 -9.88
N GLU A 245 9.90 -8.97 -8.88
CA GLU A 245 10.86 -9.88 -8.23
C GLU A 245 10.14 -10.99 -7.46
N ALA A 246 9.12 -10.66 -6.66
CA ALA A 246 8.32 -11.65 -5.93
C ALA A 246 7.57 -12.61 -6.86
N ILE A 247 7.00 -12.10 -7.96
CA ILE A 247 6.35 -12.95 -8.97
C ILE A 247 7.36 -13.91 -9.64
N ASN A 248 8.59 -13.47 -9.89
CA ASN A 248 9.61 -14.37 -10.42
C ASN A 248 9.93 -15.50 -9.42
N VAL A 249 10.07 -15.16 -8.15
CA VAL A 249 10.34 -16.10 -7.05
C VAL A 249 9.13 -17.04 -6.80
N LEU A 250 7.90 -16.56 -6.97
CA LEU A 250 6.69 -17.39 -6.99
C LEU A 250 6.75 -18.43 -8.14
N LYS A 251 7.17 -18.01 -9.34
CA LYS A 251 7.35 -18.91 -10.50
C LYS A 251 8.45 -19.96 -10.27
N GLU A 252 9.43 -19.64 -9.43
CA GLU A 252 10.46 -20.59 -8.99
C GLU A 252 9.97 -21.57 -7.89
N GLY A 253 8.77 -21.36 -7.36
CA GLY A 253 8.18 -22.17 -6.30
C GLY A 253 8.72 -21.88 -4.89
N LYS A 254 9.39 -20.75 -4.68
CA LYS A 254 9.94 -20.33 -3.37
C LYS A 254 8.97 -19.46 -2.56
N ILE A 255 7.97 -18.90 -3.19
CA ILE A 255 6.80 -18.26 -2.59
C ILE A 255 5.58 -19.05 -3.04
N ASN A 256 4.61 -19.25 -2.17
CA ASN A 256 3.41 -20.01 -2.47
C ASN A 256 2.24 -19.10 -2.86
N CYS A 257 2.17 -17.91 -2.25
CA CYS A 257 1.11 -16.94 -2.51
C CYS A 257 1.63 -15.52 -2.45
N VAL A 258 1.20 -14.70 -3.41
CA VAL A 258 1.38 -13.26 -3.41
C VAL A 258 0.02 -12.61 -3.63
N VAL A 259 -0.46 -11.88 -2.62
CA VAL A 259 -1.65 -11.05 -2.75
C VAL A 259 -1.25 -9.73 -3.41
N GLU A 260 -1.94 -9.33 -4.46
CA GLU A 260 -1.65 -8.08 -5.15
C GLU A 260 -2.01 -6.88 -4.27
N CYS A 261 -1.09 -5.91 -4.16
CA CYS A 261 -1.31 -4.54 -3.77
C CYS A 261 -0.72 -3.67 -4.88
N THR A 262 -1.56 -3.14 -5.76
CA THR A 262 -1.07 -2.45 -6.95
C THR A 262 -0.57 -1.04 -6.64
N PRO A 263 0.64 -0.63 -7.09
CA PRO A 263 1.10 0.75 -7.00
C PRO A 263 0.51 1.68 -8.06
N LYS A 264 -0.27 1.14 -9.03
CA LYS A 264 -0.79 1.88 -10.20
C LYS A 264 -2.05 2.67 -9.84
N LEU A 265 -1.91 3.68 -9.00
CA LEU A 265 -2.98 4.55 -8.51
C LEU A 265 -3.07 5.88 -9.26
N GLY A 266 -2.09 6.21 -10.11
CA GLY A 266 -1.96 7.49 -10.78
C GLY A 266 -3.16 7.83 -11.67
N LYS A 267 -3.68 6.87 -12.45
CA LYS A 267 -4.86 7.09 -13.30
C LYS A 267 -6.07 7.55 -12.47
N ALA A 268 -6.41 6.80 -11.41
CA ALA A 268 -7.52 7.14 -10.54
C ALA A 268 -7.31 8.50 -9.87
N LEU A 269 -6.06 8.80 -9.46
CA LEU A 269 -5.70 10.09 -8.87
C LEU A 269 -5.93 11.25 -9.85
N MET A 270 -5.47 11.13 -11.11
CA MET A 270 -5.65 12.20 -12.11
C MET A 270 -7.12 12.41 -12.45
N GLU A 271 -7.88 11.33 -12.68
CA GLU A 271 -9.32 11.41 -12.96
C GLU A 271 -10.09 12.04 -11.79
N THR A 272 -9.76 11.71 -10.55
CA THR A 272 -10.37 12.30 -9.35
C THR A 272 -10.01 13.78 -9.22
N ALA A 273 -8.75 14.15 -9.44
CA ALA A 273 -8.30 15.53 -9.40
C ALA A 273 -9.02 16.41 -10.44
N LEU A 274 -9.21 15.90 -11.66
CA LEU A 274 -9.97 16.61 -12.73
C LEU A 274 -11.43 16.82 -12.34
N LYS A 275 -12.10 15.80 -11.79
CA LYS A 275 -13.49 15.93 -11.30
C LYS A 275 -13.61 16.98 -10.21
N LEU A 276 -12.71 16.95 -9.22
CA LEU A 276 -12.70 17.93 -8.14
C LEU A 276 -12.47 19.36 -8.66
N ASN A 277 -11.56 19.54 -9.61
CA ASN A 277 -11.32 20.84 -10.23
C ASN A 277 -12.51 21.33 -11.06
N ALA A 278 -13.30 20.42 -11.63
CA ALA A 278 -14.57 20.73 -12.31
C ALA A 278 -15.73 21.00 -11.34
N GLY A 279 -15.53 20.86 -10.02
CA GLY A 279 -16.58 21.01 -9.01
C GLY A 279 -17.54 19.82 -8.94
N GLU A 280 -17.14 18.67 -9.47
CA GLU A 280 -17.92 17.44 -9.43
C GLU A 280 -17.73 16.71 -8.09
N THR A 281 -18.72 15.90 -7.72
CA THR A 281 -18.61 14.99 -6.58
C THR A 281 -17.81 13.74 -6.96
N VAL A 282 -17.04 13.22 -6.02
CA VAL A 282 -16.26 12.00 -6.18
C VAL A 282 -16.64 10.97 -5.12
N GLU A 283 -16.39 9.70 -5.39
CA GLU A 283 -16.56 8.64 -4.39
C GLU A 283 -15.61 8.87 -3.21
N PRO A 284 -16.05 8.65 -1.97
CA PRO A 284 -15.21 8.85 -0.79
C PRO A 284 -14.03 7.89 -0.73
N VAL A 285 -14.17 6.69 -1.31
CA VAL A 285 -13.13 5.67 -1.37
C VAL A 285 -13.13 5.02 -2.75
N ILE A 286 -11.94 4.86 -3.33
CA ILE A 286 -11.71 4.19 -4.61
C ILE A 286 -10.67 3.09 -4.39
N HIS A 287 -11.10 1.83 -4.44
CA HIS A 287 -10.21 0.68 -4.38
C HIS A 287 -9.89 0.17 -5.79
N PRO A 288 -8.61 -0.06 -6.13
CA PRO A 288 -8.25 -0.79 -7.33
C PRO A 288 -8.73 -2.25 -7.24
N GLU A 289 -8.92 -2.88 -8.40
CA GLU A 289 -9.10 -4.34 -8.44
C GLU A 289 -7.76 -5.01 -8.18
N GLU A 290 -7.73 -5.96 -7.26
CA GLU A 290 -6.55 -6.72 -6.86
C GLU A 290 -6.86 -8.21 -6.87
N GLN A 291 -5.82 -9.04 -7.05
CA GLN A 291 -5.96 -10.47 -7.24
C GLN A 291 -4.93 -11.23 -6.41
N VAL A 292 -5.09 -12.55 -6.34
CA VAL A 292 -4.14 -13.46 -5.71
C VAL A 292 -3.38 -14.20 -6.78
N PHE A 293 -2.06 -14.20 -6.68
CA PHE A 293 -1.17 -15.05 -7.46
C PHE A 293 -0.67 -16.17 -6.55
N SER A 294 -0.89 -17.42 -6.92
CA SER A 294 -0.48 -18.52 -6.05
C SER A 294 -0.05 -19.77 -6.83
N ASP A 295 0.53 -20.71 -6.13
CA ASP A 295 0.90 -22.02 -6.66
C ASP A 295 -0.31 -22.94 -6.94
N GLU A 296 -1.54 -22.47 -6.66
CA GLU A 296 -2.79 -23.13 -7.03
C GLU A 296 -3.16 -22.91 -8.51
N GLN A 297 -2.45 -22.04 -9.23
CA GLN A 297 -2.69 -21.68 -10.61
C GLN A 297 -1.45 -21.87 -11.50
N ASP A 298 -1.62 -21.80 -12.80
CA ASP A 298 -0.49 -21.77 -13.74
C ASP A 298 0.24 -20.41 -13.65
N THR A 299 1.29 -20.36 -12.83
CA THR A 299 2.06 -19.13 -12.59
C THR A 299 2.79 -18.62 -13.83
N SER A 300 2.99 -19.47 -14.88
CA SER A 300 3.62 -19.05 -16.14
C SER A 300 2.77 -18.04 -16.91
N LEU A 301 1.47 -18.01 -16.67
CA LEU A 301 0.51 -17.10 -17.31
C LEU A 301 0.48 -15.71 -16.64
N ILE A 302 1.12 -15.52 -15.49
CA ILE A 302 1.15 -14.21 -14.83
C ILE A 302 1.93 -13.23 -15.72
N ALA A 303 1.26 -12.16 -16.13
CA ALA A 303 1.85 -11.11 -16.95
C ALA A 303 2.97 -10.35 -16.21
N PRO A 304 3.94 -9.76 -16.94
CA PRO A 304 4.94 -8.88 -16.33
C PRO A 304 4.30 -7.72 -15.56
N ARG A 305 4.79 -7.44 -14.35
CA ARG A 305 4.18 -6.48 -13.43
C ARG A 305 4.57 -5.03 -13.73
N GLY A 306 5.81 -4.81 -14.13
CA GLY A 306 6.36 -3.49 -14.47
C GLY A 306 6.75 -2.64 -13.25
N TYR A 307 6.82 -3.24 -12.04
CA TYR A 307 7.27 -2.62 -10.80
C TYR A 307 7.92 -3.65 -9.87
#